data_4ecd509107706c529716767fce069365
#
_entry.id   4ecd509107706c529716767fce069365
#
_cell.length_a   1.000
_cell.length_b   1.000
_cell.length_c   1.000
_cell.angle_alpha   90.00
_cell.angle_beta   90.00
_cell.angle_gamma   90.00
#
_symmetry.space_group_name_H-M   'P 1'
#
loop_
_entity.id
_entity.type
_entity.pdbx_description
1 polymer ?
#
loop_
_entity_poly.entity_id
_entity_poly.type
_entity_poly.pdbx_seq_one_letter_code
_entity_poly.pdbx_strand_id
1 'polypeptide(L)'
;MSDATTDLGAQWREEWAGAQKIKGPSMKNSSVFYRNIEEELDMSRKSGLCFPIHLPSHVSDFSTCDVLGMGHTGALREEFLKELDANPGFYMGAGGSRLLDGTTEYQDSFEKELAKLMGVESALVVHSGYTANQAIFSTVPRSGDVLVYDELMHATALSGMKISLALDQRPFRHNDVEHFIEVMEAVKESTPLVKAGKRCVIVGVESYYSMDGDICPLRELIEAAKEIFPHGNAQFIVDEAHSFGVCGPEGTGFVREQGLNDEVAITMATFTKALSGAGGE
;
A
#
# COMPACT_ATOMS: atom_id res chain seq x y z
N MET A 1 -32.30 -36.37 3.59
CA MET A 1 -31.14 -35.50 3.34
C MET A 1 -31.34 -34.30 4.23
N SER A 2 -30.74 -34.29 5.42
CA SER A 2 -30.92 -33.26 6.43
C SER A 2 -30.05 -32.06 6.05
N ASP A 3 -30.70 -30.94 5.93
CA ASP A 3 -30.16 -29.61 5.73
C ASP A 3 -29.22 -29.25 6.90
N ALA A 4 -27.95 -29.51 6.72
CA ALA A 4 -26.91 -28.99 7.62
C ALA A 4 -26.34 -27.71 6.99
N THR A 5 -27.19 -26.68 6.84
CA THR A 5 -26.70 -25.33 6.73
C THR A 5 -26.18 -24.94 8.11
N THR A 6 -24.90 -25.27 8.35
CA THR A 6 -24.18 -24.75 9.52
C THR A 6 -24.31 -23.25 9.47
N ASP A 7 -24.91 -22.62 10.49
CA ASP A 7 -24.94 -21.16 10.60
C ASP A 7 -23.50 -20.66 10.83
N LEU A 8 -22.78 -20.41 9.72
CA LEU A 8 -21.39 -19.92 9.74
C LEU A 8 -21.28 -18.62 10.54
N GLY A 9 -22.32 -17.80 10.55
CA GLY A 9 -22.37 -16.60 11.37
C GLY A 9 -22.43 -16.88 12.87
N ALA A 10 -23.14 -17.94 13.30
CA ALA A 10 -23.16 -18.36 14.70
C ALA A 10 -21.79 -18.91 15.12
N GLN A 11 -21.20 -19.77 14.30
CA GLN A 11 -19.86 -20.30 14.54
C GLN A 11 -18.81 -19.17 14.66
N TRP A 12 -18.82 -18.21 13.74
CA TRP A 12 -17.91 -17.07 13.79
C TRP A 12 -18.08 -16.24 15.07
N ARG A 13 -19.32 -15.94 15.48
CA ARG A 13 -19.60 -15.21 16.72
C ARG A 13 -19.08 -15.95 17.96
N GLU A 14 -19.18 -17.27 17.97
CA GLU A 14 -18.71 -18.10 19.09
C GLU A 14 -17.18 -18.11 19.16
N GLU A 15 -16.52 -18.27 18.03
CA GLU A 15 -15.05 -18.20 17.91
C GLU A 15 -14.51 -16.80 18.25
N TRP A 16 -15.16 -15.75 17.76
CA TRP A 16 -14.81 -14.38 18.11
C TRP A 16 -14.98 -14.12 19.63
N ALA A 17 -16.08 -14.52 20.22
CA ALA A 17 -16.30 -14.41 21.66
C ALA A 17 -15.26 -15.24 22.46
N GLY A 18 -14.86 -16.39 21.92
CA GLY A 18 -13.78 -17.21 22.45
C GLY A 18 -12.41 -16.53 22.39
N ALA A 19 -12.13 -15.76 21.34
CA ALA A 19 -10.88 -15.03 21.17
C ALA A 19 -10.70 -13.91 22.20
N GLN A 20 -11.81 -13.36 22.74
CA GLN A 20 -11.75 -12.35 23.81
C GLN A 20 -11.42 -12.94 25.19
N LYS A 21 -11.27 -14.27 25.32
CA LYS A 21 -10.97 -14.91 26.60
C LYS A 21 -9.47 -15.19 26.72
N ILE A 22 -8.95 -15.09 27.94
CA ILE A 22 -7.56 -15.48 28.23
C ILE A 22 -7.43 -17.00 28.03
N LYS A 23 -6.51 -17.41 27.15
CA LYS A 23 -6.27 -18.82 26.80
C LYS A 23 -5.09 -19.45 27.53
N GLY A 24 -4.36 -18.69 28.34
CA GLY A 24 -3.17 -19.14 29.05
C GLY A 24 -3.13 -18.71 30.52
N PRO A 25 -2.07 -19.04 31.23
CA PRO A 25 -1.90 -18.58 32.62
C PRO A 25 -1.73 -17.06 32.65
N SER A 26 -2.30 -16.43 33.68
CA SER A 26 -2.15 -14.98 33.87
C SER A 26 -0.70 -14.59 34.09
N MET A 27 -0.26 -13.54 33.39
CA MET A 27 1.07 -12.96 33.48
C MET A 27 1.19 -11.84 34.52
N LYS A 28 0.12 -11.59 35.31
CA LYS A 28 0.07 -10.50 36.31
C LYS A 28 1.18 -10.55 37.36
N ASN A 29 1.66 -11.74 37.69
CA ASN A 29 2.75 -11.94 38.62
C ASN A 29 4.12 -12.18 37.95
N SER A 30 4.19 -12.02 36.63
CA SER A 30 5.43 -12.16 35.87
C SER A 30 6.26 -10.87 35.89
N SER A 31 7.40 -10.87 35.21
CA SER A 31 8.21 -9.65 35.04
C SER A 31 7.44 -8.52 34.36
N VAL A 32 7.88 -7.28 34.57
CA VAL A 32 7.23 -6.07 33.99
C VAL A 32 6.97 -6.21 32.48
N PHE A 33 7.90 -6.82 31.76
CA PHE A 33 7.77 -7.03 30.32
C PHE A 33 6.51 -7.82 29.96
N TYR A 34 6.30 -8.99 30.57
CA TYR A 34 5.14 -9.83 30.30
C TYR A 34 3.82 -9.23 30.81
N ARG A 35 3.87 -8.52 31.94
CA ARG A 35 2.70 -7.82 32.49
C ARG A 35 2.22 -6.74 31.54
N ASN A 36 3.12 -5.93 30.98
CA ASN A 36 2.78 -4.87 30.04
C ASN A 36 2.16 -5.44 28.76
N ILE A 37 2.66 -6.57 28.26
CA ILE A 37 2.06 -7.25 27.09
C ILE A 37 0.64 -7.75 27.43
N GLU A 38 0.44 -8.35 28.61
CA GLU A 38 -0.88 -8.83 29.02
C GLU A 38 -1.88 -7.70 29.21
N GLU A 39 -1.45 -6.56 29.77
CA GLU A 39 -2.28 -5.35 29.91
C GLU A 39 -2.77 -4.83 28.55
N GLU A 40 -1.89 -4.78 27.55
CA GLU A 40 -2.25 -4.39 26.19
C GLU A 40 -3.22 -5.39 25.55
N LEU A 41 -2.97 -6.68 25.69
CA LEU A 41 -3.87 -7.72 25.23
C LEU A 41 -5.24 -7.67 25.95
N ASP A 42 -5.26 -7.33 27.23
CA ASP A 42 -6.51 -7.17 27.97
C ASP A 42 -7.31 -5.95 27.51
N MET A 43 -6.64 -4.86 27.13
CA MET A 43 -7.32 -3.72 26.49
C MET A 43 -7.93 -4.12 25.15
N SER A 44 -7.18 -4.82 24.31
CA SER A 44 -7.66 -5.35 23.03
C SER A 44 -8.85 -6.28 23.19
N ARG A 45 -8.82 -7.20 24.18
CA ARG A 45 -9.95 -8.11 24.47
C ARG A 45 -11.20 -7.35 24.94
N LYS A 46 -11.04 -6.36 25.82
CA LYS A 46 -12.14 -5.52 26.31
C LYS A 46 -12.81 -4.72 25.18
N SER A 47 -12.00 -4.29 24.20
CA SER A 47 -12.47 -3.57 23.01
C SER A 47 -12.98 -4.48 21.89
N GLY A 48 -12.96 -5.82 22.07
CA GLY A 48 -13.41 -6.78 21.05
C GLY A 48 -12.47 -6.90 19.85
N LEU A 49 -11.21 -6.45 19.97
CA LEU A 49 -10.23 -6.39 18.88
C LEU A 49 -9.37 -7.65 18.72
N CYS A 50 -9.62 -8.71 19.52
CA CYS A 50 -8.97 -10.00 19.32
C CYS A 50 -9.80 -10.84 18.36
N PHE A 51 -9.29 -11.01 17.13
CA PHE A 51 -9.94 -11.81 16.10
C PHE A 51 -9.42 -13.25 16.09
N PRO A 52 -10.28 -14.27 15.90
CA PRO A 52 -9.84 -15.64 15.70
C PRO A 52 -9.12 -15.76 14.34
N ILE A 53 -8.13 -16.64 14.28
CA ILE A 53 -7.52 -17.03 13.00
C ILE A 53 -8.45 -18.05 12.36
N HIS A 54 -9.01 -17.70 11.22
CA HIS A 54 -9.80 -18.62 10.40
C HIS A 54 -8.92 -19.25 9.32
N LEU A 55 -9.13 -20.54 9.12
CA LEU A 55 -8.63 -21.27 7.95
C LEU A 55 -9.85 -21.54 7.07
N PRO A 56 -10.14 -20.70 6.08
CA PRO A 56 -11.32 -20.86 5.24
C PRO A 56 -11.23 -22.16 4.46
N SER A 57 -12.27 -22.99 4.57
CA SER A 57 -12.41 -24.19 3.77
C SER A 57 -13.83 -24.26 3.23
N HIS A 58 -13.98 -24.51 1.94
CA HIS A 58 -15.28 -24.71 1.28
C HIS A 58 -16.26 -23.53 1.36
N VAL A 59 -15.76 -22.31 1.41
CA VAL A 59 -16.57 -21.07 1.40
C VAL A 59 -16.31 -20.27 0.14
N SER A 60 -17.30 -19.47 -0.28
CA SER A 60 -17.08 -18.46 -1.31
C SER A 60 -16.25 -17.32 -0.68
N ASP A 61 -15.13 -17.03 -1.30
CA ASP A 61 -14.20 -16.02 -0.80
C ASP A 61 -14.59 -14.62 -1.28
N PHE A 62 -14.94 -13.74 -0.33
CA PHE A 62 -15.21 -12.32 -0.55
C PHE A 62 -14.27 -11.43 0.27
N SER A 63 -13.25 -12.00 0.89
CA SER A 63 -12.38 -11.29 1.85
C SER A 63 -10.94 -11.14 1.40
N THR A 64 -10.46 -12.02 0.51
CA THR A 64 -9.11 -11.87 -0.04
C THR A 64 -9.07 -10.90 -1.22
N CYS A 65 -7.89 -10.37 -1.48
CA CYS A 65 -7.66 -9.48 -2.61
C CYS A 65 -7.27 -10.23 -3.90
N ASP A 66 -7.41 -11.56 -3.95
CA ASP A 66 -7.20 -12.39 -5.16
C ASP A 66 -8.36 -12.25 -6.14
N VAL A 67 -8.64 -11.00 -6.55
CA VAL A 67 -9.81 -10.65 -7.36
C VAL A 67 -9.78 -11.26 -8.77
N LEU A 68 -8.62 -11.65 -9.27
CA LEU A 68 -8.46 -12.36 -10.54
C LEU A 68 -8.48 -13.90 -10.36
N GLY A 69 -8.49 -14.40 -9.13
CA GLY A 69 -8.47 -15.81 -8.81
C GLY A 69 -7.19 -16.54 -9.23
N MET A 70 -6.09 -15.83 -9.44
CA MET A 70 -4.84 -16.40 -9.93
C MET A 70 -4.20 -17.36 -8.91
N GLY A 71 -4.27 -17.01 -7.64
CA GLY A 71 -3.81 -17.87 -6.55
C GLY A 71 -4.75 -19.05 -6.33
N HIS A 72 -6.06 -18.81 -6.28
CA HIS A 72 -7.08 -19.83 -6.03
C HIS A 72 -7.16 -20.88 -7.12
N THR A 73 -7.06 -20.49 -8.39
CA THR A 73 -7.10 -21.42 -9.54
C THR A 73 -5.82 -22.20 -9.75
N GLY A 74 -4.71 -21.78 -9.14
CA GLY A 74 -3.40 -22.37 -9.34
C GLY A 74 -2.67 -21.85 -10.59
N ALA A 75 -3.25 -20.91 -11.35
CA ALA A 75 -2.65 -20.36 -12.57
C ALA A 75 -1.27 -19.75 -12.28
N LEU A 76 -1.16 -18.95 -11.23
CA LEU A 76 0.13 -18.37 -10.83
C LEU A 76 1.17 -19.44 -10.50
N ARG A 77 0.77 -20.54 -9.84
CA ARG A 77 1.69 -21.62 -9.52
C ARG A 77 2.23 -22.31 -10.77
N GLU A 78 1.39 -22.50 -11.77
CA GLU A 78 1.82 -23.13 -13.02
C GLU A 78 2.86 -22.28 -13.76
N GLU A 79 2.63 -20.97 -13.87
CA GLU A 79 3.56 -20.05 -14.49
C GLU A 79 4.87 -19.92 -13.68
N PHE A 80 4.78 -19.86 -12.35
CA PHE A 80 5.97 -19.84 -11.49
C PHE A 80 6.87 -21.07 -11.68
N LEU A 81 6.28 -22.26 -11.81
CA LEU A 81 7.07 -23.48 -12.05
C LEU A 81 7.74 -23.46 -13.43
N LYS A 82 7.05 -22.96 -14.47
CA LYS A 82 7.64 -22.77 -15.81
C LYS A 82 8.81 -21.81 -15.77
N GLU A 83 8.66 -20.71 -15.03
CA GLU A 83 9.71 -19.70 -14.87
C GLU A 83 10.95 -20.26 -14.16
N LEU A 84 10.75 -21.07 -13.11
CA LEU A 84 11.86 -21.77 -12.44
C LEU A 84 12.58 -22.75 -13.36
N ASP A 85 11.83 -23.51 -14.16
CA ASP A 85 12.38 -24.47 -15.12
C ASP A 85 13.18 -23.77 -16.24
N ALA A 86 12.74 -22.58 -16.64
CA ALA A 86 13.43 -21.76 -17.63
C ALA A 86 14.71 -21.10 -17.07
N ASN A 87 14.80 -20.95 -15.75
CA ASN A 87 15.92 -20.28 -15.06
C ASN A 87 16.60 -21.23 -14.04
N PRO A 88 17.28 -22.31 -14.47
CA PRO A 88 17.84 -23.32 -13.56
C PRO A 88 18.93 -22.78 -12.61
N GLY A 89 19.47 -21.60 -12.88
CA GLY A 89 20.41 -20.89 -12.02
C GLY A 89 19.78 -19.89 -11.06
N PHE A 90 18.42 -19.87 -10.96
CA PHE A 90 17.71 -18.91 -10.13
C PHE A 90 18.04 -19.07 -8.64
N TYR A 91 18.45 -17.96 -8.01
CA TYR A 91 18.70 -17.90 -6.58
C TYR A 91 17.45 -17.51 -5.81
N MET A 92 17.05 -18.34 -4.85
CA MET A 92 15.84 -18.11 -4.03
C MET A 92 15.94 -16.89 -3.09
N GLY A 93 17.09 -16.31 -2.94
CA GLY A 93 17.29 -15.12 -2.12
C GLY A 93 18.56 -14.38 -2.49
N ALA A 94 18.60 -13.10 -2.23
CA ALA A 94 19.71 -12.22 -2.61
C ALA A 94 21.04 -12.51 -1.87
N GLY A 95 20.98 -13.12 -0.69
CA GLY A 95 22.16 -13.43 0.14
C GLY A 95 22.88 -12.21 0.71
N GLY A 96 22.52 -10.99 0.30
CA GLY A 96 23.14 -9.74 0.71
C GLY A 96 22.20 -8.53 0.56
N SER A 97 22.72 -7.35 0.92
CA SER A 97 21.99 -6.10 0.72
C SER A 97 22.00 -5.71 -0.76
N ARG A 98 20.85 -5.29 -1.29
CA ARG A 98 20.74 -4.79 -2.67
C ARG A 98 21.62 -3.58 -2.95
N LEU A 99 21.92 -2.78 -1.93
CA LEU A 99 22.79 -1.62 -2.05
C LEU A 99 24.27 -2.01 -2.31
N LEU A 100 24.66 -3.23 -1.91
CA LEU A 100 26.04 -3.70 -2.02
C LEU A 100 26.15 -4.81 -3.09
N ASP A 101 25.94 -6.04 -2.69
CA ASP A 101 26.20 -7.25 -3.48
C ASP A 101 25.01 -8.24 -3.54
N GLY A 102 23.83 -7.79 -3.06
CA GLY A 102 22.62 -8.59 -3.03
C GLY A 102 21.68 -8.42 -4.24
N THR A 103 22.08 -7.67 -5.29
CA THR A 103 21.29 -7.56 -6.52
C THR A 103 21.72 -8.64 -7.51
N THR A 104 20.77 -9.39 -8.07
CA THR A 104 21.00 -10.41 -9.08
C THR A 104 20.68 -9.89 -10.48
N GLU A 105 21.25 -10.51 -11.52
CA GLU A 105 20.91 -10.19 -12.92
C GLU A 105 19.42 -10.41 -13.20
N TYR A 106 18.81 -11.42 -12.58
CA TYR A 106 17.39 -11.70 -12.72
C TYR A 106 16.53 -10.55 -12.18
N GLN A 107 16.86 -10.03 -10.99
CA GLN A 107 16.16 -8.88 -10.41
C GLN A 107 16.31 -7.62 -11.26
N ASP A 108 17.53 -7.33 -11.72
CA ASP A 108 17.81 -6.16 -12.57
C ASP A 108 17.05 -6.23 -13.91
N SER A 109 17.01 -7.42 -14.52
CA SER A 109 16.24 -7.66 -15.76
C SER A 109 14.74 -7.49 -15.53
N PHE A 110 14.22 -8.04 -14.44
CA PHE A 110 12.80 -7.93 -14.08
C PHE A 110 12.38 -6.47 -13.84
N GLU A 111 13.19 -5.70 -13.11
CA GLU A 111 12.91 -4.26 -12.89
C GLU A 111 12.91 -3.46 -14.18
N LYS A 112 13.78 -3.78 -15.14
CA LYS A 112 13.78 -3.16 -16.48
C LYS A 112 12.53 -3.51 -17.29
N GLU A 113 12.11 -4.78 -17.25
CA GLU A 113 10.87 -5.23 -17.91
C GLU A 113 9.65 -4.56 -17.28
N LEU A 114 9.63 -4.48 -15.96
CA LEU A 114 8.56 -3.85 -15.20
C LEU A 114 8.46 -2.35 -15.53
N ALA A 115 9.59 -1.62 -15.53
CA ALA A 115 9.63 -0.22 -15.92
C ALA A 115 9.09 -0.01 -17.35
N LYS A 116 9.45 -0.89 -18.29
CA LYS A 116 8.93 -0.87 -19.67
C LYS A 116 7.43 -1.14 -19.70
N LEU A 117 6.94 -2.14 -18.95
CA LEU A 117 5.54 -2.50 -18.85
C LEU A 117 4.73 -1.32 -18.28
N MET A 118 5.19 -0.72 -17.20
CA MET A 118 4.56 0.42 -16.54
C MET A 118 4.69 1.73 -17.33
N GLY A 119 5.59 1.79 -18.32
CA GLY A 119 5.84 3.00 -19.11
C GLY A 119 6.50 4.10 -18.27
N VAL A 120 7.39 3.74 -17.36
CA VAL A 120 8.14 4.64 -16.47
C VAL A 120 9.64 4.55 -16.73
N GLU A 121 10.42 5.51 -16.21
CA GLU A 121 11.87 5.58 -16.41
C GLU A 121 12.60 4.41 -15.73
N SER A 122 12.17 4.04 -14.53
CA SER A 122 12.77 2.94 -13.75
C SER A 122 11.77 2.35 -12.77
N ALA A 123 11.99 1.10 -12.35
CA ALA A 123 11.26 0.42 -11.30
C ALA A 123 12.22 -0.14 -10.25
N LEU A 124 11.75 -0.26 -9.03
CA LEU A 124 12.49 -0.86 -7.91
C LEU A 124 11.59 -1.83 -7.16
N VAL A 125 11.93 -3.11 -7.20
CA VAL A 125 11.17 -4.15 -6.50
C VAL A 125 11.61 -4.26 -5.04
N VAL A 126 10.64 -4.27 -4.15
CA VAL A 126 10.79 -4.46 -2.70
C VAL A 126 9.91 -5.62 -2.22
N HIS A 127 10.08 -6.05 -0.96
CA HIS A 127 9.38 -7.25 -0.48
C HIS A 127 7.90 -7.08 -0.19
N SER A 128 7.36 -5.87 -0.19
CA SER A 128 5.92 -5.63 -0.04
C SER A 128 5.55 -4.19 -0.38
N GLY A 129 4.29 -3.96 -0.76
CA GLY A 129 3.73 -2.61 -0.89
C GLY A 129 3.82 -1.81 0.43
N TYR A 130 3.76 -2.50 1.59
CA TYR A 130 4.01 -1.86 2.89
C TYR A 130 5.39 -1.18 2.90
N THR A 131 6.44 -1.94 2.57
CA THR A 131 7.82 -1.44 2.56
C THR A 131 8.01 -0.37 1.50
N ALA A 132 7.38 -0.51 0.33
CA ALA A 132 7.41 0.50 -0.72
C ALA A 132 6.87 1.84 -0.21
N ASN A 133 5.63 1.87 0.29
CA ASN A 133 5.01 3.08 0.82
C ASN A 133 5.83 3.71 1.95
N GLN A 134 6.26 2.89 2.93
CA GLN A 134 7.05 3.38 4.04
C GLN A 134 8.37 3.99 3.57
N ALA A 135 9.08 3.35 2.64
CA ALA A 135 10.33 3.85 2.08
C ALA A 135 10.11 5.15 1.30
N ILE A 136 9.14 5.19 0.40
CA ILE A 136 8.84 6.37 -0.42
C ILE A 136 8.55 7.57 0.47
N PHE A 137 7.53 7.49 1.33
CA PHE A 137 7.09 8.62 2.14
C PHE A 137 8.06 9.02 3.26
N SER A 138 8.98 8.14 3.67
CA SER A 138 10.02 8.49 4.64
C SER A 138 11.27 9.10 4.01
N THR A 139 11.61 8.75 2.76
CA THR A 139 12.91 9.10 2.19
C THR A 139 12.85 10.11 1.05
N VAL A 140 11.75 10.17 0.30
CA VAL A 140 11.59 11.12 -0.82
C VAL A 140 11.44 12.56 -0.33
N PRO A 141 10.59 12.86 0.67
CA PRO A 141 10.44 14.22 1.19
C PRO A 141 11.74 14.73 1.83
N ARG A 142 12.13 15.94 1.52
CA ARG A 142 13.34 16.61 2.07
C ARG A 142 12.95 17.71 3.03
N SER A 143 13.90 18.15 3.81
CA SER A 143 13.70 19.29 4.72
C SER A 143 13.26 20.55 3.94
N GLY A 144 12.10 21.06 4.33
CA GLY A 144 11.45 22.21 3.69
C GLY A 144 10.39 21.86 2.65
N ASP A 145 10.26 20.59 2.26
CA ASP A 145 9.12 20.10 1.47
C ASP A 145 7.88 19.94 2.36
N VAL A 146 6.71 19.95 1.76
CA VAL A 146 5.43 19.73 2.45
C VAL A 146 4.73 18.50 1.86
N LEU A 147 4.20 17.65 2.72
CA LEU A 147 3.32 16.55 2.33
C LEU A 147 1.87 17.04 2.39
N VAL A 148 1.14 16.84 1.32
CA VAL A 148 -0.33 16.98 1.25
C VAL A 148 -0.90 15.62 0.88
N TYR A 149 -1.89 15.12 1.59
CA TYR A 149 -2.36 13.75 1.36
C TYR A 149 -3.85 13.62 1.67
N ASP A 150 -4.49 12.68 0.98
CA ASP A 150 -5.87 12.32 1.25
C ASP A 150 -5.99 11.71 2.65
N GLU A 151 -6.99 12.13 3.43
CA GLU A 151 -7.16 11.68 4.83
C GLU A 151 -7.35 10.17 4.97
N LEU A 152 -7.79 9.48 3.91
CA LEU A 152 -7.95 8.01 3.87
C LEU A 152 -6.75 7.27 3.28
N MET A 153 -5.62 7.95 3.05
CA MET A 153 -4.37 7.27 2.66
C MET A 153 -4.06 6.10 3.58
N HIS A 154 -3.59 5.01 2.98
CA HIS A 154 -3.27 3.77 3.70
C HIS A 154 -2.28 3.99 4.86
N ALA A 155 -2.49 3.27 5.95
CA ALA A 155 -1.67 3.38 7.16
C ALA A 155 -0.16 3.17 6.92
N THR A 156 0.23 2.47 5.87
CA THR A 156 1.63 2.26 5.48
C THR A 156 2.30 3.55 5.01
N ALA A 157 1.59 4.35 4.19
CA ALA A 157 2.04 5.66 3.77
C ALA A 157 2.15 6.62 4.96
N LEU A 158 1.11 6.65 5.81
CA LEU A 158 1.11 7.47 7.04
C LEU A 158 2.26 7.08 7.98
N SER A 159 2.64 5.80 8.03
CA SER A 159 3.79 5.34 8.83
C SER A 159 5.12 5.87 8.27
N GLY A 160 5.27 5.94 6.96
CA GLY A 160 6.41 6.56 6.30
C GLY A 160 6.46 8.08 6.54
N MET A 161 5.31 8.75 6.38
CA MET A 161 5.19 10.20 6.61
C MET A 161 5.62 10.61 8.02
N LYS A 162 5.26 9.83 9.05
CA LYS A 162 5.62 10.12 10.45
C LYS A 162 7.12 10.24 10.72
N ILE A 163 7.95 9.56 9.92
CA ILE A 163 9.41 9.57 10.07
C ILE A 163 10.11 10.32 8.93
N SER A 164 9.35 11.02 8.08
CA SER A 164 9.88 11.80 6.98
C SER A 164 10.57 13.08 7.45
N LEU A 165 11.36 13.69 6.57
CA LEU A 165 12.00 14.98 6.78
C LEU A 165 11.13 16.17 6.31
N ALA A 166 9.89 15.92 5.90
CA ALA A 166 8.98 17.00 5.48
C ALA A 166 8.80 18.05 6.58
N LEU A 167 8.71 19.30 6.17
CA LEU A 167 8.51 20.44 7.08
C LEU A 167 7.13 20.40 7.74
N ASP A 168 6.12 20.00 6.97
CA ASP A 168 4.72 19.98 7.38
C ASP A 168 3.96 18.85 6.68
N GLN A 169 2.85 18.42 7.26
CA GLN A 169 2.00 17.34 6.75
C GLN A 169 0.54 17.75 6.88
N ARG A 170 -0.17 17.86 5.77
CA ARG A 170 -1.54 18.39 5.72
C ARG A 170 -2.47 17.40 5.03
N PRO A 171 -3.40 16.79 5.75
CA PRO A 171 -4.46 16.03 5.11
C PRO A 171 -5.47 16.96 4.42
N PHE A 172 -6.03 16.50 3.31
CA PHE A 172 -7.27 17.05 2.76
C PHE A 172 -8.40 16.03 2.87
N ARG A 173 -9.64 16.51 2.86
CA ARG A 173 -10.82 15.65 2.95
C ARG A 173 -10.86 14.69 1.78
N HIS A 174 -11.25 13.46 2.06
CA HIS A 174 -11.27 12.36 1.11
C HIS A 174 -11.94 12.71 -0.22
N ASN A 175 -11.19 12.57 -1.32
CA ASN A 175 -11.60 12.83 -2.70
C ASN A 175 -12.21 14.23 -2.96
N ASP A 176 -12.00 15.20 -2.04
CA ASP A 176 -12.55 16.56 -2.10
C ASP A 176 -11.56 17.50 -2.79
N VAL A 177 -11.79 17.75 -4.08
CA VAL A 177 -10.94 18.62 -4.91
C VAL A 177 -10.98 20.09 -4.40
N GLU A 178 -12.12 20.58 -3.93
CA GLU A 178 -12.25 21.96 -3.42
C GLU A 178 -11.41 22.14 -2.15
N HIS A 179 -11.51 21.19 -1.21
CA HIS A 179 -10.69 21.25 0.00
C HIS A 179 -9.20 21.00 -0.29
N PHE A 180 -8.86 20.17 -1.28
CA PHE A 180 -7.49 20.04 -1.76
C PHE A 180 -6.93 21.39 -2.22
N ILE A 181 -7.66 22.13 -3.03
CA ILE A 181 -7.29 23.47 -3.49
C ILE A 181 -7.05 24.42 -2.29
N GLU A 182 -7.98 24.43 -1.32
CA GLU A 182 -7.85 25.24 -0.09
C GLU A 182 -6.54 24.91 0.67
N VAL A 183 -6.23 23.63 0.83
CA VAL A 183 -5.02 23.15 1.50
C VAL A 183 -3.76 23.57 0.74
N MET A 184 -3.77 23.39 -0.61
CA MET A 184 -2.64 23.74 -1.48
C MET A 184 -2.35 25.25 -1.48
N GLU A 185 -3.37 26.07 -1.55
CA GLU A 185 -3.20 27.54 -1.44
C GLU A 185 -2.69 27.95 -0.05
N ALA A 186 -3.19 27.31 1.02
CA ALA A 186 -2.68 27.55 2.38
C ALA A 186 -1.20 27.14 2.53
N VAL A 187 -0.76 26.05 1.89
CA VAL A 187 0.66 25.64 1.81
C VAL A 187 1.47 26.72 1.10
N LYS A 188 1.01 27.18 -0.07
CA LYS A 188 1.69 28.22 -0.86
C LYS A 188 1.90 29.49 -0.07
N GLU A 189 0.88 29.95 0.65
CA GLU A 189 0.98 31.18 1.44
C GLU A 189 1.85 31.03 2.70
N SER A 190 1.83 29.88 3.36
CA SER A 190 2.57 29.64 4.61
C SER A 190 4.02 29.20 4.41
N THR A 191 4.41 28.76 3.19
CA THR A 191 5.73 28.16 2.94
C THR A 191 6.48 28.90 1.82
N PRO A 192 7.27 29.95 2.15
CA PRO A 192 7.91 30.80 1.15
C PRO A 192 8.84 30.05 0.18
N LEU A 193 9.52 28.99 0.62
CA LEU A 193 10.40 28.20 -0.24
C LEU A 193 9.62 27.37 -1.26
N VAL A 194 8.46 26.85 -0.88
CA VAL A 194 7.55 26.14 -1.78
C VAL A 194 6.93 27.14 -2.77
N LYS A 195 6.44 28.27 -2.30
CA LYS A 195 5.92 29.35 -3.16
C LYS A 195 6.93 29.81 -4.21
N ALA A 196 8.20 29.85 -3.85
CA ALA A 196 9.31 30.24 -4.74
C ALA A 196 9.82 29.11 -5.66
N GLY A 197 9.21 27.95 -5.66
CA GLY A 197 9.63 26.77 -6.45
C GLY A 197 10.97 26.16 -6.00
N LYS A 198 11.45 26.45 -4.79
CA LYS A 198 12.72 25.94 -4.25
C LYS A 198 12.55 24.69 -3.39
N ARG A 199 11.33 24.37 -3.03
CA ARG A 199 10.90 23.17 -2.31
C ARG A 199 9.63 22.64 -2.94
N CYS A 200 9.33 21.38 -2.68
CA CYS A 200 8.21 20.69 -3.29
C CYS A 200 7.01 20.57 -2.36
N VAL A 201 5.85 20.50 -2.96
CA VAL A 201 4.68 19.86 -2.36
C VAL A 201 4.63 18.43 -2.92
N ILE A 202 4.61 17.46 -2.04
CA ILE A 202 4.48 16.04 -2.42
C ILE A 202 3.06 15.61 -2.04
N VAL A 203 2.28 15.25 -3.05
CA VAL A 203 0.87 14.85 -2.90
C VAL A 203 0.78 13.34 -2.87
N GLY A 204 0.20 12.79 -1.79
CA GLY A 204 -0.05 11.36 -1.64
C GLY A 204 -1.53 11.03 -1.80
N VAL A 205 -1.87 10.13 -2.73
CA VAL A 205 -3.23 9.62 -2.96
C VAL A 205 -3.21 8.13 -3.31
N GLU A 206 -4.35 7.44 -3.14
CA GLU A 206 -4.56 6.10 -3.71
C GLU A 206 -5.39 6.22 -4.99
N SER A 207 -5.14 5.37 -5.96
CA SER A 207 -5.96 5.31 -7.17
C SER A 207 -7.36 4.77 -6.90
N TYR A 208 -7.43 3.62 -6.21
CA TYR A 208 -8.65 2.99 -5.69
C TYR A 208 -8.49 2.81 -4.20
N TYR A 209 -9.39 3.39 -3.42
CA TYR A 209 -9.33 3.35 -1.96
C TYR A 209 -9.87 2.03 -1.41
N SER A 210 -9.08 1.40 -0.56
CA SER A 210 -9.33 0.04 -0.08
C SER A 210 -10.58 -0.11 0.77
N MET A 211 -10.97 0.92 1.52
CA MET A 211 -12.06 0.83 2.50
C MET A 211 -13.42 1.16 1.87
N ASP A 212 -13.49 2.19 1.06
CA ASP A 212 -14.74 2.68 0.46
C ASP A 212 -14.94 2.19 -0.98
N GLY A 213 -13.86 1.76 -1.64
CA GLY A 213 -13.89 1.20 -3.00
C GLY A 213 -14.12 2.24 -4.08
N ASP A 214 -13.92 3.51 -3.76
CA ASP A 214 -14.08 4.63 -4.67
C ASP A 214 -12.75 5.01 -5.37
N ILE A 215 -12.86 5.89 -6.35
CA ILE A 215 -11.79 6.22 -7.28
C ILE A 215 -11.34 7.66 -7.05
N CYS A 216 -10.04 7.86 -7.01
CA CYS A 216 -9.43 9.18 -6.88
C CYS A 216 -9.74 10.09 -8.09
N PRO A 217 -10.17 11.34 -7.90
CA PRO A 217 -10.28 12.35 -8.96
C PRO A 217 -8.88 12.88 -9.35
N LEU A 218 -7.97 11.96 -9.73
CA LEU A 218 -6.54 12.23 -9.89
C LEU A 218 -6.24 13.33 -10.91
N ARG A 219 -6.97 13.35 -12.02
CA ARG A 219 -6.78 14.36 -13.08
C ARG A 219 -7.09 15.75 -12.57
N GLU A 220 -8.20 15.92 -11.89
CA GLU A 220 -8.66 17.19 -11.32
C GLU A 220 -7.69 17.70 -10.25
N LEU A 221 -7.16 16.81 -9.41
CA LEU A 221 -6.15 17.14 -8.40
C LEU A 221 -4.84 17.61 -9.07
N ILE A 222 -4.39 16.93 -10.12
CA ILE A 222 -3.17 17.29 -10.86
C ILE A 222 -3.35 18.64 -11.55
N GLU A 223 -4.47 18.88 -12.22
CA GLU A 223 -4.77 20.14 -12.89
C GLU A 223 -4.77 21.31 -11.91
N ALA A 224 -5.46 21.15 -10.78
CA ALA A 224 -5.48 22.16 -9.71
C ALA A 224 -4.07 22.43 -9.14
N ALA A 225 -3.29 21.38 -8.92
CA ALA A 225 -1.92 21.52 -8.41
C ALA A 225 -1.00 22.30 -9.37
N LYS A 226 -1.13 22.05 -10.69
CA LYS A 226 -0.38 22.77 -11.72
C LYS A 226 -0.73 24.26 -11.78
N GLU A 227 -2.01 24.61 -11.63
CA GLU A 227 -2.45 26.01 -11.60
C GLU A 227 -1.89 26.73 -10.38
N ILE A 228 -1.90 26.08 -9.20
CA ILE A 228 -1.42 26.67 -7.96
C ILE A 228 0.10 26.77 -7.93
N PHE A 229 0.81 25.76 -8.45
CA PHE A 229 2.28 25.65 -8.45
C PHE A 229 2.88 25.57 -9.86
N PRO A 230 2.86 26.68 -10.62
CA PRO A 230 3.29 26.71 -12.02
C PRO A 230 4.79 26.45 -12.23
N HIS A 231 5.57 26.36 -11.17
CA HIS A 231 6.99 25.98 -11.24
C HIS A 231 7.19 24.45 -11.37
N GLY A 232 6.13 23.64 -11.39
CA GLY A 232 6.19 22.19 -11.47
C GLY A 232 6.70 21.52 -10.18
N ASN A 233 6.62 22.21 -9.06
CA ASN A 233 7.08 21.73 -7.76
C ASN A 233 5.98 21.11 -6.88
N ALA A 234 4.81 20.82 -7.43
CA ALA A 234 3.83 19.90 -6.87
C ALA A 234 3.96 18.56 -7.60
N GLN A 235 4.26 17.49 -6.86
CA GLN A 235 4.54 16.18 -7.43
C GLN A 235 3.66 15.12 -6.76
N PHE A 236 3.13 14.20 -7.56
CA PHE A 236 2.22 13.17 -7.09
C PHE A 236 2.92 11.84 -6.85
N ILE A 237 2.56 11.20 -5.75
CA ILE A 237 2.86 9.80 -5.42
C ILE A 237 1.51 9.10 -5.35
N VAL A 238 1.29 8.11 -6.21
CA VAL A 238 0.02 7.39 -6.32
C VAL A 238 0.21 5.95 -5.87
N ASP A 239 -0.56 5.55 -4.87
CA ASP A 239 -0.68 4.15 -4.45
C ASP A 239 -1.68 3.43 -5.35
N GLU A 240 -1.20 2.51 -6.16
CA GLU A 240 -1.99 1.70 -7.08
C GLU A 240 -2.19 0.26 -6.60
N ALA A 241 -2.04 0.00 -5.32
CA ALA A 241 -2.15 -1.34 -4.76
C ALA A 241 -3.46 -2.06 -5.12
N HIS A 242 -4.55 -1.33 -5.34
CA HIS A 242 -5.86 -1.89 -5.69
C HIS A 242 -6.24 -1.75 -7.18
N SER A 243 -5.49 -1.01 -7.97
CA SER A 243 -5.71 -0.86 -9.42
C SER A 243 -4.74 -1.68 -10.27
N PHE A 244 -3.52 -1.91 -9.78
CA PHE A 244 -2.51 -2.73 -10.45
C PHE A 244 -2.98 -4.20 -10.58
N GLY A 245 -2.89 -4.72 -11.78
CA GLY A 245 -3.44 -6.03 -12.17
C GLY A 245 -4.92 -6.00 -12.53
N VAL A 246 -5.66 -4.89 -12.26
CA VAL A 246 -7.12 -4.80 -12.44
C VAL A 246 -7.51 -3.97 -13.65
N CYS A 247 -6.87 -2.84 -13.85
CA CYS A 247 -7.22 -1.90 -14.92
C CYS A 247 -5.97 -1.39 -15.66
N GLY A 248 -6.21 -0.58 -16.69
CA GLY A 248 -5.18 -0.07 -17.57
C GLY A 248 -4.69 -1.08 -18.61
N PRO A 249 -3.92 -0.63 -19.61
CA PRO A 249 -3.32 -1.51 -20.61
C PRO A 249 -2.47 -2.58 -19.92
N GLU A 250 -2.70 -3.87 -20.24
CA GLU A 250 -1.96 -4.99 -19.67
C GLU A 250 -2.02 -5.08 -18.13
N GLY A 251 -3.04 -4.46 -17.49
CA GLY A 251 -3.19 -4.45 -16.04
C GLY A 251 -2.23 -3.50 -15.31
N THR A 252 -1.71 -2.49 -15.97
CA THR A 252 -0.69 -1.56 -15.42
C THR A 252 -1.23 -0.47 -14.51
N GLY A 253 -2.52 -0.52 -14.18
CA GLY A 253 -3.12 0.36 -13.19
C GLY A 253 -3.79 1.60 -13.75
N PHE A 254 -4.35 2.38 -12.85
CA PHE A 254 -5.21 3.52 -13.12
C PHE A 254 -4.46 4.73 -13.70
N VAL A 255 -3.25 5.02 -13.23
CA VAL A 255 -2.44 6.14 -13.73
C VAL A 255 -2.23 6.00 -15.23
N ARG A 256 -1.89 4.80 -15.68
CA ARG A 256 -1.67 4.51 -17.10
C ARG A 256 -2.98 4.44 -17.88
N GLU A 257 -4.06 3.94 -17.27
CA GLU A 257 -5.40 3.97 -17.87
C GLU A 257 -5.84 5.39 -18.20
N GLN A 258 -5.55 6.32 -17.29
CA GLN A 258 -5.88 7.74 -17.47
C GLN A 258 -4.89 8.50 -18.36
N GLY A 259 -3.78 7.88 -18.79
CA GLY A 259 -2.72 8.53 -19.56
C GLY A 259 -1.98 9.61 -18.77
N LEU A 260 -1.77 9.40 -17.47
CA LEU A 260 -1.18 10.37 -16.54
C LEU A 260 0.25 10.01 -16.13
N ASN A 261 0.92 9.06 -16.82
CA ASN A 261 2.28 8.63 -16.49
C ASN A 261 3.27 9.79 -16.36
N ASP A 262 3.22 10.74 -17.26
CA ASP A 262 4.13 11.90 -17.26
C ASP A 262 3.82 12.93 -16.17
N GLU A 263 2.71 12.76 -15.46
CA GLU A 263 2.19 13.69 -14.44
C GLU A 263 2.39 13.18 -13.01
N VAL A 264 2.74 11.90 -12.88
CA VAL A 264 2.93 11.23 -11.59
C VAL A 264 4.43 10.93 -11.40
N ALA A 265 5.00 11.43 -10.32
CA ALA A 265 6.42 11.25 -10.05
C ALA A 265 6.77 9.82 -9.63
N ILE A 266 5.90 9.20 -8.83
CA ILE A 266 6.09 7.83 -8.34
C ILE A 266 4.74 7.12 -8.29
N THR A 267 4.70 5.94 -8.87
CA THR A 267 3.59 4.98 -8.72
C THR A 267 4.06 3.84 -7.84
N MET A 268 3.33 3.55 -6.77
CA MET A 268 3.56 2.38 -5.93
C MET A 268 2.54 1.31 -6.26
N ALA A 269 2.99 0.09 -6.51
CA ALA A 269 2.10 -1.04 -6.73
C ALA A 269 2.47 -2.25 -5.86
N THR A 270 1.61 -3.25 -5.80
CA THR A 270 1.87 -4.48 -5.05
C THR A 270 1.43 -5.72 -5.82
N PHE A 271 2.25 -6.75 -5.79
CA PHE A 271 1.93 -8.06 -6.37
C PHE A 271 1.02 -8.90 -5.47
N THR A 272 0.77 -8.48 -4.22
CA THR A 272 0.11 -9.31 -3.20
C THR A 272 -1.41 -9.31 -3.28
N LYS A 273 -2.02 -8.45 -4.10
CA LYS A 273 -3.47 -8.32 -4.26
C LYS A 273 -3.95 -9.03 -5.53
N ALA A 274 -4.35 -8.31 -6.56
CA ALA A 274 -4.90 -8.89 -7.78
C ALA A 274 -4.02 -9.97 -8.40
N LEU A 275 -2.71 -9.84 -8.32
CA LEU A 275 -1.76 -10.81 -8.88
C LEU A 275 -1.46 -12.00 -7.96
N SER A 276 -1.97 -12.01 -6.72
CA SER A 276 -1.75 -13.10 -5.73
C SER A 276 -0.30 -13.51 -5.52
N GLY A 277 0.64 -12.62 -5.79
CA GLY A 277 2.07 -12.85 -5.66
C GLY A 277 2.63 -12.37 -4.31
N ALA A 278 3.93 -12.07 -4.29
CA ALA A 278 4.61 -11.46 -3.15
C ALA A 278 5.53 -10.34 -3.64
N GLY A 279 5.60 -9.26 -2.84
CA GLY A 279 6.41 -8.09 -3.20
C GLY A 279 5.58 -6.86 -3.50
N GLY A 280 6.29 -5.78 -3.84
CA GLY A 280 5.75 -4.51 -4.31
C GLY A 280 6.83 -3.72 -5.03
N GLU A 281 6.44 -2.67 -5.68
CA GLU A 281 7.30 -1.77 -6.43
C GLU A 281 7.00 -0.31 -6.16
#